data_4bbe66dc57080512dda9dce85bc88176
#
_entry.id   4bbe66dc57080512dda9dce85bc88176
#
_cell.length_a   1.000
_cell.length_b   1.000
_cell.length_c   1.000
_cell.angle_alpha   90.00
_cell.angle_beta   90.00
_cell.angle_gamma   90.00
#
_symmetry.space_group_name_H-M   'P 1'
#
loop_
_entity.id
_entity.type
_entity.pdbx_description
1 polymer ?
#
loop_
_entity_poly.entity_id
_entity_poly.type
_entity_poly.pdbx_seq_one_letter_code
_entity_poly.pdbx_strand_id
1 'polypeptide(L)'
;EIKEADAILSLACGDGTQTIVKNLKDKPVYPANNTLFIGEVRRVGEFEEACKACGECELAWTGGICPVTMCAKGLLNGACGGARDGKCEVNPENDCAWILIYDRLKSINQLDNLLDIKEPKDYSKSGNPRSLSLKKKEATAKA
;
A
#
# COMPACT_ATOMS: atom_id res chain seq x y z
N GLU A 1 -22.01 -22.60 18.75
CA GLU A 1 -21.17 -23.18 17.67
C GLU A 1 -19.67 -22.88 17.87
N ILE A 2 -19.24 -21.61 18.06
CA ILE A 2 -17.80 -21.30 18.29
C ILE A 2 -17.28 -21.93 19.58
N LYS A 3 -18.11 -22.03 20.62
CA LYS A 3 -17.74 -22.63 21.92
C LYS A 3 -17.47 -24.14 21.83
N GLU A 4 -18.08 -24.80 20.89
CA GLU A 4 -18.00 -26.26 20.68
C GLU A 4 -16.89 -26.67 19.72
N ALA A 5 -16.30 -25.71 19.00
CA ALA A 5 -15.20 -25.98 18.06
C ALA A 5 -13.87 -26.19 18.81
N ASP A 6 -13.07 -27.13 18.37
CA ASP A 6 -11.72 -27.40 18.91
C ASP A 6 -10.71 -26.37 18.40
N ALA A 7 -10.90 -25.84 17.20
CA ALA A 7 -10.03 -24.87 16.55
C ALA A 7 -10.81 -24.03 15.54
N ILE A 8 -10.21 -22.91 15.08
CA ILE A 8 -10.78 -22.01 14.09
C ILE A 8 -9.85 -21.92 12.89
N LEU A 9 -10.38 -22.14 11.69
CA LEU A 9 -9.69 -21.87 10.44
C LEU A 9 -10.15 -20.50 9.92
N SER A 10 -9.22 -19.52 9.88
CA SER A 10 -9.50 -18.17 9.41
C SER A 10 -9.18 -18.03 7.93
N LEU A 11 -10.19 -17.66 7.14
CA LEU A 11 -10.04 -17.32 5.71
C LEU A 11 -9.77 -15.81 5.50
N ALA A 12 -9.61 -15.05 6.59
CA ALA A 12 -9.32 -13.63 6.55
C ALA A 12 -7.82 -13.36 6.27
N CYS A 13 -7.47 -12.10 6.00
CA CYS A 13 -6.08 -11.65 5.98
C CYS A 13 -5.42 -11.77 7.36
N GLY A 14 -4.11 -11.56 7.43
CA GLY A 14 -3.37 -11.67 8.68
C GLY A 14 -3.88 -10.77 9.81
N ASP A 15 -4.40 -9.58 9.49
CA ASP A 15 -5.02 -8.70 10.49
C ASP A 15 -6.32 -9.30 11.05
N GLY A 16 -7.21 -9.79 10.20
CA GLY A 16 -8.45 -10.46 10.62
C GLY A 16 -8.18 -11.69 11.48
N THR A 17 -7.19 -12.51 11.13
CA THR A 17 -6.78 -13.66 11.94
C THR A 17 -6.29 -13.24 13.33
N GLN A 18 -5.46 -12.21 13.44
CA GLN A 18 -4.99 -11.66 14.72
C GLN A 18 -6.14 -11.05 15.54
N THR A 19 -7.11 -10.43 14.88
CA THR A 19 -8.31 -9.90 15.55
C THR A 19 -9.14 -11.03 16.17
N ILE A 20 -9.27 -12.18 15.51
CA ILE A 20 -9.92 -13.36 16.07
C ILE A 20 -9.16 -13.81 17.33
N VAL A 21 -7.83 -13.94 17.27
CA VAL A 21 -7.00 -14.36 18.41
C VAL A 21 -7.15 -13.41 19.61
N LYS A 22 -7.21 -12.10 19.39
CA LYS A 22 -7.43 -11.12 20.47
C LYS A 22 -8.74 -11.32 21.23
N ASN A 23 -9.77 -11.82 20.53
CA ASN A 23 -11.10 -12.00 21.08
C ASN A 23 -11.40 -13.44 21.56
N LEU A 24 -10.66 -14.44 21.05
CA LEU A 24 -10.83 -15.87 21.39
C LEU A 24 -9.50 -16.44 21.92
N LYS A 25 -9.25 -16.22 23.20
CA LYS A 25 -7.97 -16.53 23.85
C LYS A 25 -7.78 -18.03 24.19
N ASP A 26 -8.86 -18.79 24.17
CA ASP A 26 -8.92 -20.18 24.63
C ASP A 26 -8.89 -21.22 23.51
N LYS A 27 -8.79 -20.79 22.26
CA LYS A 27 -8.83 -21.66 21.08
C LYS A 27 -7.70 -21.41 20.09
N PRO A 28 -7.14 -22.45 19.49
CA PRO A 28 -6.22 -22.32 18.37
C PRO A 28 -6.91 -21.65 17.16
N VAL A 29 -6.22 -20.71 16.53
CA VAL A 29 -6.69 -20.06 15.29
C VAL A 29 -5.61 -20.22 14.23
N TYR A 30 -5.96 -20.83 13.12
CA TYR A 30 -5.06 -21.10 12.01
C TYR A 30 -5.41 -20.23 10.79
N PRO A 31 -4.43 -19.56 10.17
CA PRO A 31 -4.66 -18.87 8.91
C PRO A 31 -4.78 -19.89 7.77
N ALA A 32 -5.76 -19.72 6.90
CA ALA A 32 -5.90 -20.49 5.67
C ALA A 32 -5.14 -19.87 4.48
N ASN A 33 -4.73 -18.62 4.61
CA ASN A 33 -4.04 -17.87 3.54
C ASN A 33 -2.76 -17.21 4.05
N ASN A 34 -1.81 -16.98 3.13
CA ASN A 34 -0.70 -16.08 3.34
C ASN A 34 -1.06 -14.70 2.78
N THR A 35 -1.06 -13.67 3.64
CA THR A 35 -1.27 -12.29 3.20
C THR A 35 0.02 -11.74 2.63
N LEU A 36 0.04 -11.46 1.35
CA LEU A 36 1.24 -11.01 0.64
C LEU A 36 1.36 -9.48 0.59
N PHE A 37 0.25 -8.78 0.29
CA PHE A 37 0.23 -7.33 0.09
C PHE A 37 -1.19 -6.76 0.23
N ILE A 38 -1.29 -5.43 0.24
CA ILE A 38 -2.55 -4.68 0.10
C ILE A 38 -2.76 -4.42 -1.38
N GLY A 39 -3.79 -5.00 -1.97
CA GLY A 39 -4.00 -4.91 -3.40
C GLY A 39 -5.42 -5.19 -3.84
N GLU A 40 -5.55 -5.45 -5.13
CA GLU A 40 -6.83 -5.71 -5.78
C GLU A 40 -6.80 -6.99 -6.62
N VAL A 41 -7.98 -7.49 -6.93
CA VAL A 41 -8.19 -8.60 -7.86
C VAL A 41 -8.44 -8.00 -9.24
N ARG A 42 -7.51 -8.16 -10.17
CA ARG A 42 -7.71 -7.73 -11.56
C ARG A 42 -8.68 -8.63 -12.31
N ARG A 43 -8.51 -9.92 -12.13
CA ARG A 43 -9.41 -10.98 -12.62
C ARG A 43 -9.22 -12.24 -11.78
N VAL A 44 -10.05 -13.23 -11.98
CA VAL A 44 -9.96 -14.50 -11.25
C VAL A 44 -8.56 -15.09 -11.36
N GLY A 45 -7.88 -15.26 -10.22
CA GLY A 45 -6.52 -15.79 -10.15
C GLY A 45 -5.40 -14.76 -10.37
N GLU A 46 -5.71 -13.51 -10.69
CA GLU A 46 -4.72 -12.42 -10.84
C GLU A 46 -4.89 -11.36 -9.78
N PHE A 47 -3.86 -11.17 -8.97
CA PHE A 47 -3.82 -10.23 -7.85
C PHE A 47 -2.65 -9.27 -8.04
N GLU A 48 -2.86 -8.00 -7.72
CA GLU A 48 -1.87 -6.96 -7.90
C GLU A 48 -1.74 -6.10 -6.65
N GLU A 49 -0.50 -5.79 -6.26
CA GLU A 49 -0.24 -4.87 -5.16
C GLU A 49 -0.62 -3.44 -5.57
N ALA A 50 -1.46 -2.78 -4.77
CA ALA A 50 -1.88 -1.40 -5.02
C ALA A 50 -1.37 -0.42 -3.97
N CYS A 51 -1.05 -0.88 -2.74
CA CYS A 51 -0.65 0.00 -1.67
C CYS A 51 0.32 -0.66 -0.68
N LYS A 52 1.40 0.06 -0.32
CA LYS A 52 2.36 -0.35 0.73
C LYS A 52 2.05 0.21 2.11
N ALA A 53 0.96 0.96 2.27
CA ALA A 53 0.64 1.66 3.51
C ALA A 53 1.84 2.49 4.04
N CYS A 54 2.52 3.22 3.18
CA CYS A 54 3.75 3.94 3.53
C CYS A 54 3.55 5.20 4.38
N GLY A 55 2.30 5.65 4.58
CA GLY A 55 1.97 6.78 5.47
C GLY A 55 2.09 8.17 4.83
N GLU A 56 2.65 8.27 3.64
CA GLU A 56 2.70 9.50 2.83
C GLU A 56 2.19 9.23 1.43
N CYS A 57 0.96 9.68 1.17
CA CYS A 57 0.26 9.33 -0.06
C CYS A 57 0.54 10.35 -1.17
N GLU A 58 1.06 9.88 -2.31
CA GLU A 58 1.33 10.70 -3.49
C GLU A 58 0.22 10.66 -4.54
N LEU A 59 -0.86 9.92 -4.30
CA LEU A 59 -1.90 9.66 -5.30
C LEU A 59 -2.57 10.94 -5.82
N ALA A 60 -2.76 11.95 -4.98
CA ALA A 60 -3.33 13.22 -5.41
C ALA A 60 -2.43 13.94 -6.42
N TRP A 61 -1.12 13.84 -6.26
CA TRP A 61 -0.13 14.47 -7.14
C TRP A 61 0.08 13.68 -8.43
N THR A 62 -0.04 12.36 -8.40
CA THR A 62 0.20 11.46 -9.53
C THR A 62 -1.07 11.04 -10.27
N GLY A 63 -2.19 11.74 -10.03
CA GLY A 63 -3.47 11.44 -10.69
C GLY A 63 -4.06 10.08 -10.33
N GLY A 64 -3.76 9.56 -9.14
CA GLY A 64 -4.30 8.29 -8.63
C GLY A 64 -3.44 7.06 -8.89
N ILE A 65 -2.25 7.19 -9.47
CA ILE A 65 -1.33 6.08 -9.75
C ILE A 65 -0.16 6.12 -8.76
N CYS A 66 0.04 5.04 -8.00
CA CYS A 66 1.05 4.99 -6.94
C CYS A 66 2.46 4.73 -7.51
N PRO A 67 3.41 5.68 -7.47
CA PRO A 67 4.77 5.45 -7.95
C PRO A 67 5.56 4.49 -7.04
N VAL A 68 5.17 4.35 -5.76
CA VAL A 68 5.87 3.51 -4.79
C VAL A 68 5.62 2.02 -5.05
N THR A 69 4.41 1.64 -5.46
CA THR A 69 4.07 0.24 -5.76
C THR A 69 4.30 -0.11 -7.23
N MET A 70 4.05 0.81 -8.15
CA MET A 70 4.08 0.50 -9.57
C MET A 70 5.42 0.75 -10.24
N CYS A 71 6.29 1.62 -9.70
CA CYS A 71 7.63 1.80 -10.23
C CYS A 71 8.59 0.80 -9.57
N ALA A 72 9.19 -0.10 -10.35
CA ALA A 72 10.15 -1.09 -9.85
C ALA A 72 11.38 -0.46 -9.15
N LYS A 73 11.70 0.79 -9.47
CA LYS A 73 12.78 1.56 -8.84
C LYS A 73 12.30 2.47 -7.71
N GLY A 74 10.98 2.55 -7.46
CA GLY A 74 10.39 3.41 -6.42
C GLY A 74 10.65 4.90 -6.61
N LEU A 75 10.82 5.37 -7.85
CA LEU A 75 11.11 6.78 -8.15
C LEU A 75 9.90 7.65 -7.84
N LEU A 76 10.14 8.83 -7.23
CA LEU A 76 9.10 9.76 -6.84
C LEU A 76 8.99 11.00 -7.76
N ASN A 77 10.03 11.32 -8.51
CA ASN A 77 10.14 12.56 -9.27
C ASN A 77 10.34 12.35 -10.78
N GLY A 78 9.62 11.41 -11.36
CA GLY A 78 9.66 11.19 -12.80
C GLY A 78 10.28 9.87 -13.22
N ALA A 79 10.31 9.64 -14.53
CA ALA A 79 10.78 8.42 -15.14
C ALA A 79 12.32 8.32 -15.09
N CYS A 80 12.83 7.08 -15.00
CA CYS A 80 14.28 6.81 -15.07
C CYS A 80 14.88 6.97 -16.48
N GLY A 81 14.07 7.17 -17.51
CA GLY A 81 14.50 7.24 -18.91
C GLY A 81 14.79 5.90 -19.58
N GLY A 82 14.69 4.79 -18.87
CA GLY A 82 14.96 3.44 -19.41
C GLY A 82 13.76 2.72 -20.04
N ALA A 83 12.57 3.32 -19.97
CA ALA A 83 11.37 2.71 -20.55
C ALA A 83 11.49 2.60 -22.09
N ARG A 84 11.03 1.47 -22.65
CA ARG A 84 10.95 1.22 -24.10
C ARG A 84 9.54 0.80 -24.45
N ASP A 85 8.98 1.39 -25.49
CA ASP A 85 7.62 1.09 -25.99
C ASP A 85 6.56 1.08 -24.87
N GLY A 86 6.67 2.02 -23.92
CA GLY A 86 5.76 2.10 -22.77
C GLY A 86 6.06 1.13 -21.63
N LYS A 87 7.02 0.21 -21.81
CA LYS A 87 7.35 -0.85 -20.85
C LYS A 87 8.52 -0.49 -19.94
N CYS A 88 8.49 -1.06 -18.73
CA CYS A 88 9.51 -0.86 -17.71
C CYS A 88 10.83 -1.57 -18.09
N GLU A 89 11.98 -0.91 -17.95
CA GLU A 89 13.28 -1.53 -18.23
C GLU A 89 13.67 -2.65 -17.26
N VAL A 90 13.08 -2.64 -16.02
CA VAL A 90 13.36 -3.66 -15.00
C VAL A 90 12.54 -4.93 -15.26
N ASN A 91 11.29 -4.75 -15.67
CA ASN A 91 10.42 -5.85 -16.09
C ASN A 91 9.60 -5.44 -17.32
N PRO A 92 9.99 -5.89 -18.52
CA PRO A 92 9.33 -5.52 -19.77
C PRO A 92 7.88 -6.00 -19.92
N GLU A 93 7.40 -6.88 -19.05
CA GLU A 93 5.97 -7.26 -19.03
C GLU A 93 5.10 -6.19 -18.41
N ASN A 94 5.67 -5.37 -17.51
CA ASN A 94 4.97 -4.30 -16.84
C ASN A 94 5.02 -2.99 -17.62
N ASP A 95 3.93 -2.23 -17.58
CA ASP A 95 3.93 -0.87 -18.10
C ASP A 95 4.79 0.04 -17.21
N CYS A 96 5.39 1.06 -17.82
CA CYS A 96 6.14 2.06 -17.07
C CYS A 96 5.20 2.93 -16.23
N ALA A 97 5.28 2.86 -14.92
CA ALA A 97 4.44 3.64 -14.00
C ALA A 97 4.44 5.14 -14.31
N TRP A 98 5.60 5.70 -14.67
CA TRP A 98 5.72 7.13 -14.94
C TRP A 98 5.17 7.56 -16.30
N ILE A 99 5.13 6.66 -17.28
CA ILE A 99 4.41 6.91 -18.55
C ILE A 99 2.91 6.90 -18.26
N LEU A 100 2.42 5.93 -17.48
CA LEU A 100 1.00 5.89 -17.08
C LEU A 100 0.60 7.14 -16.28
N ILE A 101 1.45 7.60 -15.35
CA ILE A 101 1.22 8.83 -14.57
C ILE A 101 1.14 10.05 -15.51
N TYR A 102 2.09 10.18 -16.45
CA TYR A 102 2.11 11.27 -17.41
C TYR A 102 0.82 11.30 -18.25
N ASP A 103 0.44 10.17 -18.84
CA ASP A 103 -0.75 10.07 -19.67
C ASP A 103 -2.03 10.34 -18.85
N ARG A 104 -2.07 9.86 -17.61
CA ARG A 104 -3.18 10.15 -16.70
C ARG A 104 -3.28 11.64 -16.39
N LEU A 105 -2.21 12.28 -15.97
CA LEU A 105 -2.18 13.71 -15.65
C LEU A 105 -2.52 14.56 -16.87
N LYS A 106 -2.04 14.18 -18.04
CA LYS A 106 -2.41 14.80 -19.32
C LYS A 106 -3.91 14.71 -19.57
N SER A 107 -4.51 13.55 -19.36
CA SER A 107 -5.95 13.32 -19.61
C SER A 107 -6.87 14.14 -18.69
N ILE A 108 -6.38 14.52 -17.50
CA ILE A 108 -7.13 15.31 -16.50
C ILE A 108 -6.65 16.76 -16.40
N ASN A 109 -5.81 17.22 -17.34
CA ASN A 109 -5.25 18.59 -17.38
C ASN A 109 -4.49 19.00 -16.09
N GLN A 110 -3.67 18.08 -15.54
CA GLN A 110 -2.89 18.29 -14.33
C GLN A 110 -1.39 18.03 -14.53
N LEU A 111 -0.86 18.20 -15.74
CA LEU A 111 0.57 18.00 -16.03
C LEU A 111 1.49 18.93 -15.21
N ASP A 112 1.00 20.08 -14.80
CA ASP A 112 1.77 21.04 -13.98
C ASP A 112 2.20 20.43 -12.63
N ASN A 113 1.52 19.42 -12.15
CA ASN A 113 1.94 18.67 -10.96
C ASN A 113 3.37 18.13 -11.09
N LEU A 114 3.82 17.77 -12.29
CA LEU A 114 5.15 17.24 -12.54
C LEU A 114 6.28 18.28 -12.51
N LEU A 115 5.95 19.55 -12.40
CA LEU A 115 6.91 20.65 -12.24
C LEU A 115 7.39 20.76 -10.79
N ASP A 116 6.61 20.23 -9.85
CA ASP A 116 6.96 20.22 -8.43
C ASP A 116 7.86 19.02 -8.10
N ILE A 117 8.98 19.29 -7.45
CA ILE A 117 9.87 18.25 -6.95
C ILE A 117 9.43 17.84 -5.55
N LYS A 118 9.12 16.55 -5.38
CA LYS A 118 8.77 15.98 -4.09
C LYS A 118 10.00 15.69 -3.25
N GLU A 119 9.96 16.09 -2.00
CA GLU A 119 10.96 15.73 -1.02
C GLU A 119 10.97 14.21 -0.76
N PRO A 120 12.10 13.66 -0.32
CA PRO A 120 12.17 12.25 0.08
C PRO A 120 11.11 11.92 1.12
N LYS A 121 10.48 10.76 0.98
CA LYS A 121 9.46 10.28 1.94
C LYS A 121 10.04 10.06 3.34
N ASP A 122 9.26 10.41 4.34
CA ASP A 122 9.57 10.06 5.73
C ASP A 122 9.22 8.58 5.99
N TYR A 123 10.19 7.72 5.77
CA TYR A 123 10.05 6.27 6.01
C TYR A 123 9.91 5.89 7.49
N SER A 124 10.11 6.83 8.44
CA SER A 124 9.86 6.56 9.86
C SER A 124 8.37 6.23 10.11
N LYS A 125 7.47 6.76 9.28
CA LYS A 125 6.02 6.48 9.32
C LYS A 125 5.68 5.04 8.92
N SER A 126 6.56 4.35 8.23
CA SER A 126 6.36 2.96 7.80
C SER A 126 7.09 1.92 8.66
N GLY A 127 7.88 2.34 9.66
CA GLY A 127 8.58 1.44 10.59
C GLY A 127 7.62 0.68 11.51
N ASN A 128 7.93 -0.58 11.81
CA ASN A 128 7.13 -1.41 12.71
C ASN A 128 7.74 -1.43 14.13
N PRO A 129 6.91 -1.55 15.20
CA PRO A 129 5.45 -1.55 15.20
C PRO A 129 4.89 -0.13 15.00
N ARG A 130 3.81 0.00 14.23
CA ARG A 130 3.11 1.26 14.00
C ARG A 130 1.84 1.36 14.83
N SER A 131 1.58 2.55 15.37
CA SER A 131 0.31 2.87 15.99
C SER A 131 -0.04 4.34 15.73
N LEU A 132 -1.32 4.65 15.58
CA LEU A 132 -1.84 6.00 15.46
C LEU A 132 -2.94 6.21 16.48
N SER A 133 -2.82 7.27 17.30
CA SER A 133 -3.87 7.72 18.19
C SER A 133 -4.28 9.14 17.84
N LEU A 134 -5.55 9.32 17.53
CA LEU A 134 -6.17 10.64 17.30
C LEU A 134 -6.72 11.26 18.58
N LYS A 135 -6.53 10.63 19.74
CA LYS A 135 -6.89 11.23 21.03
C LYS A 135 -5.99 12.44 21.25
N LYS A 136 -6.60 13.61 21.54
CA LYS A 136 -5.82 14.78 21.98
C LYS A 136 -5.00 14.35 23.19
N LYS A 137 -3.66 14.57 23.15
CA LYS A 137 -2.86 14.49 24.36
C LYS A 137 -3.39 15.58 25.27
N GLU A 138 -4.00 15.23 26.40
CA GLU A 138 -4.28 16.19 27.45
C GLU A 138 -2.92 16.80 27.83
N ALA A 139 -2.84 18.12 27.71
CA ALA A 139 -1.65 18.84 28.13
C ALA A 139 -1.49 18.57 29.62
N THR A 140 -0.55 17.70 29.97
CA THR A 140 -0.08 17.59 31.36
C THR A 140 0.56 18.93 31.71
N ALA A 141 -0.24 19.82 32.33
CA ALA A 141 0.27 20.99 33.02
C ALA A 141 1.19 20.45 34.11
N LYS A 142 2.50 20.55 33.84
CA LYS A 142 3.47 20.42 34.95
C LYS A 142 3.33 21.64 35.83
N ALA A 143 2.83 21.43 37.04
CA ALA A 143 2.97 22.34 38.15
C ALA A 143 4.45 22.45 38.55
#